data_5665ce7608a6fc0922cbfc45057564fe
#
_entry.id   5665ce7608a6fc0922cbfc45057564fe
#
_cell.length_a   1.000
_cell.length_b   1.000
_cell.length_c   1.000
_cell.angle_alpha   90.00
_cell.angle_beta   90.00
_cell.angle_gamma   90.00
#
_symmetry.space_group_name_H-M   'P 1'
#
loop_
_entity.id
_entity.type
_entity.pdbx_description
1 polymer ?
#
loop_
_entity_poly.entity_id
_entity_poly.type
_entity_poly.pdbx_seq_one_letter_code
_entity_poly.pdbx_strand_id
1 'polypeptide(L)'
;GPGDFDGAIKLRDELSVKNGWFNGNQFANPRNLEAHYNGTGVELMYQCKCHGINPSAFIAGTGTGGTLMGVGKLLTEQFPTIKIVAVEPSESPVMSGGEPGLHGIQGIGDGSKFMVDLNFVDKIITVSTQEATEMALRLAKEYGIFVGVSAGANVLGSLRYCQETGEDNVITILCDRGERYLTCM
;
A
#
# COMPACT_ATOMS: atom_id res chain seq x y z
N GLY A 1 -8.48 2.28 22.03
CA GLY A 1 -8.83 0.86 21.83
C GLY A 1 -8.20 0.31 20.55
N PRO A 2 -8.40 -0.99 20.22
CA PRO A 2 -7.96 -1.51 18.93
C PRO A 2 -8.54 -0.69 17.77
N GLY A 3 -7.68 -0.29 16.81
CA GLY A 3 -8.08 0.55 15.67
C GLY A 3 -8.22 2.06 15.96
N ASP A 4 -7.93 2.51 17.17
CA ASP A 4 -7.97 3.94 17.54
C ASP A 4 -6.65 4.63 17.13
N PHE A 5 -6.47 4.84 15.83
CA PHE A 5 -5.30 5.54 15.30
C PHE A 5 -5.26 7.02 15.70
N ASP A 6 -6.41 7.72 15.73
CA ASP A 6 -6.47 9.12 16.10
C ASP A 6 -6.08 9.34 17.57
N GLY A 7 -6.57 8.48 18.46
CA GLY A 7 -6.18 8.50 19.87
C GLY A 7 -4.68 8.20 20.08
N ALA A 8 -4.13 7.26 19.31
CA ALA A 8 -2.70 6.95 19.35
C ALA A 8 -1.84 8.10 18.82
N ILE A 9 -2.25 8.75 17.73
CA ILE A 9 -1.58 9.92 17.15
C ILE A 9 -1.58 11.07 18.17
N LYS A 10 -2.73 11.37 18.78
CA LYS A 10 -2.85 12.42 19.78
C LYS A 10 -1.96 12.17 21.00
N LEU A 11 -1.99 10.95 21.54
CA LEU A 11 -1.13 10.57 22.67
C LEU A 11 0.35 10.67 22.32
N ARG A 12 0.76 10.22 21.14
CA ARG A 12 2.13 10.37 20.64
C ARG A 12 2.56 11.83 20.64
N ASP A 13 1.72 12.72 20.10
CA ASP A 13 2.03 14.16 20.00
C ASP A 13 2.15 14.80 21.39
N GLU A 14 1.23 14.50 22.30
CA GLU A 14 1.28 14.98 23.68
C GLU A 14 2.55 14.51 24.41
N LEU A 15 2.92 13.23 24.30
CA LEU A 15 4.11 12.67 24.92
C LEU A 15 5.40 13.22 24.31
N SER A 16 5.44 13.44 23.00
CA SER A 16 6.59 14.04 22.32
C SER A 16 6.88 15.44 22.84
N VAL A 17 5.84 16.28 22.93
CA VAL A 17 5.97 17.65 23.45
C VAL A 17 6.38 17.64 24.93
N LYS A 18 5.69 16.83 25.75
CA LYS A 18 5.91 16.76 27.19
C LYS A 18 7.34 16.33 27.56
N ASN A 19 7.92 15.39 26.81
CA ASN A 19 9.21 14.79 27.15
C ASN A 19 10.36 15.26 26.23
N GLY A 20 10.11 16.12 25.25
CA GLY A 20 11.11 16.55 24.27
C GLY A 20 11.55 15.40 23.35
N TRP A 21 10.71 14.41 23.10
CA TRP A 21 11.06 13.27 22.27
C TRP A 21 10.93 13.59 20.77
N PHE A 22 11.80 12.96 19.98
CA PHE A 22 11.67 13.05 18.53
C PHE A 22 10.39 12.37 18.05
N ASN A 23 9.59 13.10 17.26
CA ASN A 23 8.37 12.60 16.64
C ASN A 23 8.56 12.47 15.13
N GLY A 24 8.67 11.25 14.62
CA GLY A 24 8.82 10.97 13.19
C GLY A 24 7.57 11.30 12.37
N ASN A 25 6.39 11.37 13.02
CA ASN A 25 5.09 11.74 12.44
C ASN A 25 4.80 11.09 11.08
N GLN A 26 4.89 9.77 11.00
CA GLN A 26 4.79 9.01 9.74
C GLN A 26 3.53 9.29 8.91
N PHE A 27 2.44 9.72 9.56
CA PHE A 27 1.15 9.97 8.90
C PHE A 27 1.04 11.36 8.23
N ALA A 28 2.01 12.28 8.49
CA ALA A 28 1.99 13.63 7.94
C ALA A 28 3.38 14.16 7.55
N ASN A 29 4.45 13.38 7.77
CA ASN A 29 5.81 13.82 7.45
C ASN A 29 6.11 13.59 5.96
N PRO A 30 6.38 14.64 5.16
CA PRO A 30 6.69 14.51 3.73
C PRO A 30 7.93 13.66 3.45
N ARG A 31 8.84 13.53 4.42
CA ARG A 31 10.01 12.64 4.31
C ARG A 31 9.64 11.17 4.08
N ASN A 32 8.44 10.75 4.49
CA ASN A 32 7.94 9.42 4.19
C ASN A 32 7.77 9.23 2.67
N LEU A 33 7.15 10.19 1.98
CA LEU A 33 7.01 10.15 0.53
C LEU A 33 8.37 10.26 -0.17
N GLU A 34 9.22 11.19 0.29
CA GLU A 34 10.56 11.41 -0.26
C GLU A 34 11.43 10.15 -0.18
N ALA A 35 11.36 9.41 0.91
CA ALA A 35 12.10 8.16 1.07
C ALA A 35 11.70 7.12 0.00
N HIS A 36 10.40 6.98 -0.26
CA HIS A 36 9.91 6.08 -1.30
C HIS A 36 10.17 6.60 -2.72
N TYR A 37 10.10 7.92 -2.94
CA TYR A 37 10.46 8.53 -4.22
C TYR A 37 11.93 8.29 -4.56
N ASN A 38 12.84 8.59 -3.61
CA ASN A 38 14.30 8.51 -3.83
C ASN A 38 14.88 7.08 -3.66
N GLY A 39 14.16 6.16 -3.05
CA GLY A 39 14.57 4.78 -2.81
C GLY A 39 13.73 3.80 -3.62
N THR A 40 12.62 3.34 -3.06
CA THR A 40 11.77 2.29 -3.64
C THR A 40 11.38 2.55 -5.10
N GLY A 41 11.01 3.80 -5.42
CA GLY A 41 10.66 4.20 -6.79
C GLY A 41 11.83 4.10 -7.75
N VAL A 42 13.02 4.53 -7.31
CA VAL A 42 14.25 4.43 -8.12
C VAL A 42 14.61 2.97 -8.38
N GLU A 43 14.50 2.10 -7.39
CA GLU A 43 14.76 0.66 -7.54
C GLU A 43 13.79 0.02 -8.52
N LEU A 44 12.49 0.30 -8.40
CA LEU A 44 11.48 -0.19 -9.34
C LEU A 44 11.69 0.31 -10.77
N MET A 45 11.93 1.61 -10.93
CA MET A 45 12.25 2.21 -12.23
C MET A 45 13.46 1.52 -12.87
N TYR A 46 14.51 1.31 -12.09
CA TYR A 46 15.72 0.64 -12.57
C TYR A 46 15.44 -0.80 -13.00
N GLN A 47 14.68 -1.56 -12.20
CA GLN A 47 14.27 -2.93 -12.54
C GLN A 47 13.44 -2.96 -13.81
N CYS A 48 12.47 -2.08 -13.98
CA CYS A 48 11.68 -1.98 -15.22
C CYS A 48 12.58 -1.72 -16.43
N LYS A 49 13.52 -0.77 -16.33
CA LYS A 49 14.46 -0.47 -17.43
C LYS A 49 15.37 -1.64 -17.75
N CYS A 50 15.93 -2.31 -16.75
CA CYS A 50 16.82 -3.47 -16.95
C CYS A 50 16.12 -4.65 -17.64
N HIS A 51 14.84 -4.83 -17.40
CA HIS A 51 14.05 -5.93 -17.98
C HIS A 51 13.23 -5.52 -19.21
N GLY A 52 13.35 -4.27 -19.67
CA GLY A 52 12.57 -3.76 -20.81
C GLY A 52 11.07 -3.70 -20.55
N ILE A 53 10.67 -3.57 -19.27
CA ILE A 53 9.27 -3.49 -18.87
C ILE A 53 8.80 -2.02 -18.96
N ASN A 54 7.71 -1.80 -19.68
CA ASN A 54 6.99 -0.52 -19.67
C ASN A 54 5.69 -0.72 -18.90
N PRO A 55 5.63 -0.37 -17.61
CA PRO A 55 4.48 -0.69 -16.77
C PRO A 55 3.28 0.18 -17.14
N SER A 56 2.10 -0.43 -17.25
CA SER A 56 0.83 0.26 -17.47
C SER A 56 0.19 0.76 -16.18
N ALA A 57 0.48 0.10 -15.05
CA ALA A 57 0.01 0.54 -13.73
C ALA A 57 0.99 0.20 -12.61
N PHE A 58 0.99 1.05 -11.57
CA PHE A 58 1.56 0.79 -10.26
C PHE A 58 0.42 0.65 -9.24
N ILE A 59 0.40 -0.48 -8.54
CA ILE A 59 -0.70 -0.86 -7.64
C ILE A 59 -0.15 -1.11 -6.24
N ALA A 60 -0.68 -0.43 -5.23
CA ALA A 60 -0.24 -0.61 -3.85
C ALA A 60 -1.33 -0.31 -2.83
N GLY A 61 -1.35 -1.12 -1.77
CA GLY A 61 -2.13 -0.87 -0.56
C GLY A 61 -1.62 0.35 0.20
N THR A 62 -2.52 1.05 0.83
CA THR A 62 -2.23 2.31 1.51
C THR A 62 -2.49 2.24 3.01
N GLY A 63 -1.43 2.40 3.81
CA GLY A 63 -1.49 2.81 5.21
C GLY A 63 -1.30 4.32 5.26
N THR A 64 -0.07 4.79 5.47
CA THR A 64 0.25 6.23 5.48
C THR A 64 0.09 6.91 4.10
N GLY A 65 0.11 6.17 3.02
CA GLY A 65 0.17 6.67 1.65
C GLY A 65 1.59 6.88 1.10
N GLY A 66 2.62 6.74 1.95
CA GLY A 66 4.01 7.04 1.58
C GLY A 66 4.49 6.29 0.34
N THR A 67 4.28 4.97 0.32
CA THR A 67 4.70 4.11 -0.81
C THR A 67 3.97 4.48 -2.09
N LEU A 68 2.62 4.51 -2.05
CA LEU A 68 1.82 4.78 -3.25
C LEU A 68 2.16 6.14 -3.85
N MET A 69 2.22 7.18 -3.01
CA MET A 69 2.46 8.55 -3.47
C MET A 69 3.91 8.78 -3.88
N GLY A 70 4.88 8.30 -3.09
CA GLY A 70 6.30 8.51 -3.39
C GLY A 70 6.75 7.76 -4.65
N VAL A 71 6.46 6.46 -4.73
CA VAL A 71 6.75 5.64 -5.92
C VAL A 71 5.95 6.12 -7.12
N GLY A 72 4.65 6.33 -6.94
CA GLY A 72 3.75 6.79 -8.01
C GLY A 72 4.24 8.06 -8.66
N LYS A 73 4.67 9.06 -7.86
CA LYS A 73 5.23 10.31 -8.38
C LYS A 73 6.44 10.08 -9.28
N LEU A 74 7.42 9.29 -8.85
CA LEU A 74 8.59 9.00 -9.68
C LEU A 74 8.20 8.24 -10.96
N LEU A 75 7.32 7.25 -10.82
CA LEU A 75 6.93 6.42 -11.97
C LEU A 75 6.14 7.22 -13.01
N THR A 76 5.28 8.15 -12.62
CA THR A 76 4.57 9.04 -13.58
C THR A 76 5.52 9.99 -14.32
N GLU A 77 6.61 10.42 -13.71
CA GLU A 77 7.65 11.20 -14.37
C GLU A 77 8.43 10.38 -15.42
N GLN A 78 8.60 9.08 -15.17
CA GLN A 78 9.37 8.18 -16.04
C GLN A 78 8.51 7.45 -17.09
N PHE A 79 7.26 7.18 -16.75
CA PHE A 79 6.26 6.49 -17.58
C PHE A 79 4.95 7.31 -17.57
N PRO A 80 4.83 8.33 -18.42
CA PRO A 80 3.73 9.32 -18.33
C PRO A 80 2.32 8.75 -18.49
N THR A 81 2.17 7.56 -19.03
CA THR A 81 0.89 6.88 -19.22
C THR A 81 0.53 5.90 -18.10
N ILE A 82 1.45 5.69 -17.14
CA ILE A 82 1.23 4.75 -16.03
C ILE A 82 0.04 5.17 -15.18
N LYS A 83 -0.76 4.20 -14.76
CA LYS A 83 -1.88 4.41 -13.85
C LYS A 83 -1.48 4.14 -12.41
N ILE A 84 -1.94 4.99 -11.50
CA ILE A 84 -1.70 4.84 -10.06
C ILE A 84 -2.95 4.30 -9.41
N VAL A 85 -2.85 3.09 -8.84
CA VAL A 85 -3.99 2.35 -8.31
C VAL A 85 -3.79 2.06 -6.82
N ALA A 86 -4.72 2.53 -6.01
CA ALA A 86 -4.74 2.26 -4.58
C ALA A 86 -5.48 0.97 -4.27
N VAL A 87 -5.01 0.23 -3.27
CA VAL A 87 -5.74 -0.91 -2.69
C VAL A 87 -6.10 -0.59 -1.24
N GLU A 88 -7.35 -0.84 -0.87
CA GLU A 88 -7.84 -0.70 0.49
C GLU A 88 -8.69 -1.92 0.92
N PRO A 89 -8.83 -2.18 2.24
CA PRO A 89 -9.69 -3.24 2.72
C PRO A 89 -11.17 -2.96 2.41
N SER A 90 -11.91 -3.96 1.94
CA SER A 90 -13.37 -3.82 1.71
C SER A 90 -14.15 -3.59 3.00
N GLU A 91 -13.60 -3.99 4.15
CA GLU A 91 -14.16 -3.77 5.48
C GLU A 91 -13.91 -2.34 6.00
N SER A 92 -12.98 -1.58 5.36
CA SER A 92 -12.63 -0.20 5.73
C SER A 92 -12.35 0.64 4.47
N PRO A 93 -13.37 0.83 3.58
CA PRO A 93 -13.18 1.43 2.25
C PRO A 93 -13.23 2.97 2.30
N VAL A 94 -12.39 3.59 3.12
CA VAL A 94 -12.40 5.04 3.41
C VAL A 94 -12.07 5.88 2.19
N MET A 95 -11.14 5.44 1.35
CA MET A 95 -10.80 6.16 0.11
C MET A 95 -11.92 6.09 -0.94
N SER A 96 -12.71 5.00 -0.91
CA SER A 96 -13.90 4.84 -1.76
C SER A 96 -15.15 5.54 -1.18
N GLY A 97 -15.03 6.28 -0.08
CA GLY A 97 -16.12 7.04 0.55
C GLY A 97 -16.97 6.24 1.54
N GLY A 98 -16.53 5.06 1.95
CA GLY A 98 -17.15 4.27 3.01
C GLY A 98 -16.64 4.62 4.40
N GLU A 99 -17.20 3.94 5.41
CA GLU A 99 -16.83 4.13 6.81
C GLU A 99 -15.61 3.26 7.19
N PRO A 100 -14.77 3.73 8.14
CA PRO A 100 -13.70 2.91 8.68
C PRO A 100 -14.24 1.70 9.44
N GLY A 101 -13.62 0.54 9.25
CA GLY A 101 -14.02 -0.72 9.88
C GLY A 101 -12.82 -1.56 10.30
N LEU A 102 -13.08 -2.58 11.11
CA LEU A 102 -12.05 -3.53 11.53
C LEU A 102 -11.79 -4.56 10.41
N HIS A 103 -10.52 -4.79 10.13
CA HIS A 103 -10.05 -5.75 9.13
C HIS A 103 -8.74 -6.42 9.58
N GLY A 104 -8.33 -7.49 8.89
CA GLY A 104 -7.13 -8.26 9.20
C GLY A 104 -5.95 -8.01 8.25
N ILE A 105 -6.01 -7.05 7.34
CA ILE A 105 -4.91 -6.73 6.43
C ILE A 105 -3.99 -5.72 7.11
N GLN A 106 -3.04 -6.19 7.92
CA GLN A 106 -2.14 -5.31 8.65
C GLN A 106 -1.27 -4.47 7.71
N GLY A 107 -1.06 -3.20 8.08
CA GLY A 107 -0.20 -2.25 7.37
C GLY A 107 -0.89 -1.40 6.31
N ILE A 108 -2.17 -1.64 6.03
CA ILE A 108 -3.00 -0.81 5.16
C ILE A 108 -4.37 -0.58 5.80
N GLY A 109 -5.13 0.40 5.31
CA GLY A 109 -6.51 0.63 5.74
C GLY A 109 -6.66 1.18 7.15
N ASP A 110 -5.74 2.02 7.61
CA ASP A 110 -5.66 2.54 8.99
C ASP A 110 -6.78 3.55 9.34
N GLY A 111 -7.94 3.47 8.72
CA GLY A 111 -9.13 4.27 9.02
C GLY A 111 -9.12 5.71 8.48
N SER A 112 -8.07 6.11 7.77
CA SER A 112 -7.97 7.42 7.10
C SER A 112 -7.13 7.31 5.82
N LYS A 113 -7.33 8.25 4.90
CA LYS A 113 -6.50 8.36 3.69
C LYS A 113 -5.11 8.97 3.95
N PHE A 114 -4.90 9.57 5.11
CA PHE A 114 -3.66 10.26 5.51
C PHE A 114 -3.03 11.11 4.39
N MET A 115 -1.84 10.73 3.89
CA MET A 115 -1.12 11.48 2.85
C MET A 115 -1.51 11.11 1.42
N VAL A 116 -2.54 10.26 1.22
CA VAL A 116 -3.01 9.92 -0.13
C VAL A 116 -3.76 11.11 -0.73
N ASP A 117 -3.27 11.62 -1.87
CA ASP A 117 -4.00 12.56 -2.70
C ASP A 117 -4.89 11.79 -3.70
N LEU A 118 -6.19 11.79 -3.44
CA LEU A 118 -7.16 11.09 -4.28
C LEU A 118 -7.25 11.64 -5.71
N ASN A 119 -6.82 12.88 -5.96
CA ASN A 119 -6.75 13.43 -7.32
C ASN A 119 -5.59 12.84 -8.12
N PHE A 120 -4.59 12.29 -7.45
CA PHE A 120 -3.45 11.63 -8.08
C PHE A 120 -3.71 10.13 -8.33
N VAL A 121 -4.71 9.54 -7.67
CA VAL A 121 -5.06 8.12 -7.79
C VAL A 121 -6.06 7.94 -8.94
N ASP A 122 -5.69 7.15 -9.94
CA ASP A 122 -6.56 6.86 -11.09
C ASP A 122 -7.70 5.89 -10.73
N LYS A 123 -7.46 4.97 -9.79
CA LYS A 123 -8.44 3.94 -9.39
C LYS A 123 -8.20 3.45 -7.97
N ILE A 124 -9.28 3.07 -7.30
CA ILE A 124 -9.24 2.39 -6.00
C ILE A 124 -9.85 1.00 -6.16
N ILE A 125 -9.19 -0.01 -5.61
CA ILE A 125 -9.65 -1.41 -5.61
C ILE A 125 -9.78 -1.88 -4.18
N THR A 126 -10.94 -2.43 -3.84
CA THR A 126 -11.18 -3.02 -2.53
C THR A 126 -10.86 -4.52 -2.54
N VAL A 127 -10.26 -5.00 -1.44
CA VAL A 127 -9.93 -6.41 -1.21
C VAL A 127 -10.31 -6.76 0.23
N SER A 128 -11.02 -7.86 0.44
CA SER A 128 -11.36 -8.32 1.79
C SER A 128 -10.17 -8.99 2.48
N THR A 129 -10.20 -9.01 3.81
CA THR A 129 -9.21 -9.73 4.63
C THR A 129 -9.09 -11.20 4.22
N GLN A 130 -10.22 -11.87 4.00
CA GLN A 130 -10.25 -13.26 3.59
C GLN A 130 -9.54 -13.46 2.24
N GLU A 131 -9.91 -12.70 1.23
CA GLU A 131 -9.33 -12.79 -0.12
C GLU A 131 -7.83 -12.49 -0.13
N ALA A 132 -7.39 -11.49 0.64
CA ALA A 132 -5.98 -11.15 0.79
C ALA A 132 -5.17 -12.30 1.42
N THR A 133 -5.72 -12.94 2.47
CA THR A 133 -5.11 -14.08 3.12
C THR A 133 -5.02 -15.29 2.20
N GLU A 134 -6.12 -15.62 1.51
CA GLU A 134 -6.16 -16.71 0.53
C GLU A 134 -5.13 -16.50 -0.59
N MET A 135 -4.98 -15.26 -1.10
CA MET A 135 -3.99 -14.94 -2.10
C MET A 135 -2.56 -15.07 -1.55
N ALA A 136 -2.26 -14.62 -0.34
CA ALA A 136 -0.95 -14.78 0.28
C ALA A 136 -0.58 -16.27 0.44
N LEU A 137 -1.53 -17.11 0.88
CA LEU A 137 -1.36 -18.55 0.98
C LEU A 137 -1.17 -19.22 -0.40
N ARG A 138 -1.89 -18.75 -1.41
CA ARG A 138 -1.75 -19.22 -2.78
C ARG A 138 -0.36 -18.90 -3.34
N LEU A 139 0.15 -17.68 -3.12
CA LEU A 139 1.51 -17.30 -3.52
C LEU A 139 2.57 -18.21 -2.88
N ALA A 140 2.40 -18.54 -1.60
CA ALA A 140 3.30 -19.46 -0.92
C ALA A 140 3.24 -20.87 -1.50
N LYS A 141 2.04 -21.44 -1.72
CA LYS A 141 1.83 -22.83 -2.13
C LYS A 141 2.17 -23.07 -3.62
N GLU A 142 1.75 -22.15 -4.50
CA GLU A 142 1.85 -22.36 -5.95
C GLU A 142 3.15 -21.78 -6.53
N TYR A 143 3.68 -20.70 -5.91
CA TYR A 143 4.81 -19.94 -6.46
C TYR A 143 6.05 -19.94 -5.55
N GLY A 144 5.96 -20.46 -4.32
CA GLY A 144 7.06 -20.43 -3.35
C GLY A 144 7.36 -19.02 -2.82
N ILE A 145 6.42 -18.09 -2.96
CA ILE A 145 6.55 -16.70 -2.54
C ILE A 145 5.82 -16.52 -1.19
N PHE A 146 6.58 -16.60 -0.10
CA PHE A 146 6.02 -16.51 1.25
C PHE A 146 6.00 -15.05 1.75
N VAL A 147 4.83 -14.43 1.65
CA VAL A 147 4.59 -12.99 1.91
C VAL A 147 3.46 -12.75 2.90
N GLY A 148 3.38 -11.54 3.44
CA GLY A 148 2.32 -11.13 4.34
C GLY A 148 0.98 -10.87 3.64
N VAL A 149 -0.08 -10.66 4.45
CA VAL A 149 -1.46 -10.50 3.99
C VAL A 149 -1.61 -9.27 3.10
N SER A 150 -0.94 -8.15 3.41
CA SER A 150 -0.99 -6.94 2.58
C SER A 150 -0.37 -7.13 1.19
N ALA A 151 0.66 -7.98 1.07
CA ALA A 151 1.19 -8.38 -0.23
C ALA A 151 0.19 -9.22 -1.02
N GLY A 152 -0.56 -10.11 -0.34
CA GLY A 152 -1.68 -10.83 -0.93
C GLY A 152 -2.75 -9.88 -1.48
N ALA A 153 -3.11 -8.86 -0.71
CA ALA A 153 -4.04 -7.81 -1.16
C ALA A 153 -3.53 -7.07 -2.41
N ASN A 154 -2.25 -6.71 -2.42
CA ASN A 154 -1.61 -6.03 -3.54
C ASN A 154 -1.64 -6.87 -4.83
N VAL A 155 -1.28 -8.14 -4.72
CA VAL A 155 -1.30 -9.06 -5.89
C VAL A 155 -2.72 -9.28 -6.38
N LEU A 156 -3.68 -9.51 -5.48
CA LEU A 156 -5.08 -9.68 -5.89
C LEU A 156 -5.65 -8.42 -6.53
N GLY A 157 -5.36 -7.24 -5.97
CA GLY A 157 -5.72 -5.95 -6.56
C GLY A 157 -5.13 -5.78 -7.96
N SER A 158 -3.86 -6.20 -8.15
CA SER A 158 -3.21 -6.18 -9.46
C SER A 158 -3.89 -7.11 -10.47
N LEU A 159 -4.23 -8.34 -10.06
CA LEU A 159 -4.96 -9.28 -10.91
C LEU A 159 -6.35 -8.76 -11.31
N ARG A 160 -7.08 -8.14 -10.38
CA ARG A 160 -8.39 -7.52 -10.67
C ARG A 160 -8.24 -6.38 -11.67
N TYR A 161 -7.23 -5.55 -11.51
CA TYR A 161 -6.93 -4.48 -12.46
C TYR A 161 -6.66 -5.02 -13.86
N CYS A 162 -5.79 -6.03 -13.98
CA CYS A 162 -5.50 -6.67 -15.26
C CYS A 162 -6.76 -7.29 -15.92
N GLN A 163 -7.58 -7.98 -15.13
CA GLN A 163 -8.82 -8.60 -15.64
C GLN A 163 -9.82 -7.58 -16.15
N GLU A 164 -9.90 -6.42 -15.51
CA GLU A 164 -10.86 -5.37 -15.88
C GLU A 164 -10.39 -4.54 -17.08
N THR A 165 -9.09 -4.25 -17.15
CA THR A 165 -8.54 -3.35 -18.17
C THR A 165 -7.95 -4.05 -19.38
N GLY A 166 -7.62 -5.34 -19.26
CA GLY A 166 -6.89 -6.09 -20.26
C GLY A 166 -5.37 -5.81 -20.28
N GLU A 167 -4.89 -4.99 -19.33
CA GLU A 167 -3.47 -4.70 -19.18
C GLU A 167 -2.73 -5.89 -18.57
N ASP A 168 -1.49 -6.15 -18.99
CA ASP A 168 -0.68 -7.29 -18.56
C ASP A 168 0.67 -6.90 -17.92
N ASN A 169 1.07 -5.63 -18.03
CA ASN A 169 2.33 -5.11 -17.48
C ASN A 169 2.07 -4.20 -16.28
N VAL A 170 1.67 -4.78 -15.16
CA VAL A 170 1.47 -4.06 -13.91
C VAL A 170 2.55 -4.39 -12.90
N ILE A 171 2.88 -3.43 -12.05
CA ILE A 171 3.85 -3.61 -10.97
C ILE A 171 3.22 -3.34 -9.62
N THR A 172 3.65 -4.08 -8.61
CA THR A 172 3.19 -3.94 -7.23
C THR A 172 4.32 -4.20 -6.23
N ILE A 173 4.02 -4.04 -4.94
CA ILE A 173 4.96 -4.24 -3.83
C ILE A 173 4.57 -5.48 -3.02
N LEU A 174 5.53 -6.35 -2.77
CA LEU A 174 5.46 -7.38 -1.75
C LEU A 174 6.09 -6.82 -0.47
N CYS A 175 5.26 -6.26 0.40
CA CYS A 175 5.68 -5.37 1.49
C CYS A 175 6.53 -6.04 2.54
N ASP A 176 6.22 -7.30 2.91
CA ASP A 176 6.90 -8.05 3.95
C ASP A 176 6.76 -9.57 3.76
N ARG A 177 7.43 -10.31 4.64
CA ARG A 177 7.50 -11.77 4.58
C ARG A 177 6.43 -12.39 5.48
N GLY A 178 5.95 -13.58 5.07
CA GLY A 178 4.85 -14.30 5.72
C GLY A 178 5.15 -14.80 7.14
N GLU A 179 6.44 -14.91 7.55
CA GLU A 179 6.81 -15.39 8.89
C GLU A 179 6.23 -14.54 10.03
N ARG A 180 5.89 -13.29 9.74
CA ARG A 180 5.28 -12.39 10.72
C ARG A 180 3.81 -12.72 11.02
N TYR A 181 3.18 -13.55 10.18
CA TYR A 181 1.73 -13.78 10.17
C TYR A 181 1.33 -15.23 10.42
N LEU A 182 2.25 -16.09 10.85
CA LEU A 182 2.00 -17.52 11.10
C LEU A 182 0.86 -17.81 12.09
N THR A 183 0.52 -16.84 12.93
CA THR A 183 -0.61 -16.94 13.88
C THR A 183 -1.92 -16.39 13.35
N CYS A 184 -1.90 -15.77 12.15
CA CYS A 184 -3.05 -15.07 11.55
C CYS A 184 -3.44 -15.64 10.17
N MET A 185 -2.65 -16.60 9.63
CA MET A 185 -2.87 -17.28 8.34
C MET A 185 -3.37 -18.70 8.51
#